data_4a918f5d1207790945152d66c30133de
#
_entry.id   4a918f5d1207790945152d66c30133de
#
_cell.length_a   1.000
_cell.length_b   1.000
_cell.length_c   1.000
_cell.angle_alpha   90.00
_cell.angle_beta   90.00
_cell.angle_gamma   90.00
#
_symmetry.space_group_name_H-M   'P 1'
#
loop_
_entity.id
_entity.type
_entity.pdbx_description
1 polymer ?
#
loop_
_entity_poly.entity_id
_entity_poly.type
_entity_poly.pdbx_seq_one_letter_code
_entity_poly.pdbx_strand_id
1 'polypeptide(L)'
;MQQGLAKIWCNADQTGTVRDSLNISGITDGGTGDVTFTFSNATSNDDYALTGSCRRASTTTEAFVFAIHTMATASCRARHMYLGQTAYDHDHMCMNIHGDLA
;
A
#
# COMPACT_ATOMS: atom_id res chain seq x y z
N MET A 1 -10.77 17.51 13.21
CA MET A 1 -11.05 17.73 11.79
C MET A 1 -10.15 16.91 10.88
N GLN A 2 -8.87 16.78 11.22
CA GLN A 2 -7.90 16.09 10.38
C GLN A 2 -8.08 14.57 10.34
N GLN A 3 -8.71 14.00 11.33
CA GLN A 3 -8.83 12.53 11.44
C GLN A 3 -9.73 11.91 10.37
N GLY A 4 -10.64 12.69 9.79
CA GLY A 4 -11.50 12.21 8.71
C GLY A 4 -10.84 12.12 7.35
N LEU A 5 -9.60 12.62 7.22
CA LEU A 5 -8.88 12.66 5.96
C LEU A 5 -7.78 11.61 5.93
N ALA A 6 -7.56 11.03 4.76
CA ALA A 6 -6.40 10.16 4.57
C ALA A 6 -5.13 10.98 4.75
N LYS A 7 -4.20 10.49 5.54
CA LYS A 7 -2.93 11.15 5.82
C LYS A 7 -1.83 10.67 4.88
N ILE A 8 -1.98 9.48 4.36
CA ILE A 8 -1.01 8.82 3.50
C ILE A 8 -1.79 8.03 2.47
N TRP A 9 -1.43 8.16 1.21
CA TRP A 9 -1.98 7.27 0.19
C TRP A 9 -0.99 7.11 -0.96
N CYS A 10 -1.09 6.00 -1.66
CA CYS A 10 -0.21 5.69 -2.78
C CYS A 10 -0.93 4.81 -3.79
N ASN A 11 -0.68 5.10 -5.04
CA ASN A 11 -1.00 4.22 -6.16
C ASN A 11 0.31 3.92 -6.88
N ALA A 12 0.72 2.66 -6.88
CA ALA A 12 1.97 2.23 -7.48
C ALA A 12 1.72 1.12 -8.49
N ASP A 13 2.69 0.87 -9.35
CA ASP A 13 2.61 -0.23 -10.29
C ASP A 13 3.47 -1.42 -9.85
N GLN A 14 3.41 -2.50 -10.63
CA GLN A 14 4.09 -3.75 -10.31
C GLN A 14 5.61 -3.66 -10.42
N THR A 15 6.14 -2.59 -11.02
CA THR A 15 7.59 -2.40 -11.17
C THR A 15 8.19 -1.60 -10.03
N GLY A 16 7.38 -1.19 -9.05
CA GLY A 16 7.84 -0.37 -7.95
C GLY A 16 7.84 1.11 -8.25
N THR A 17 7.12 1.54 -9.27
CA THR A 17 7.00 2.95 -9.64
C THR A 17 5.74 3.56 -9.01
N VAL A 18 5.89 4.67 -8.31
CA VAL A 18 4.75 5.41 -7.77
C VAL A 18 4.07 6.18 -8.89
N ARG A 19 2.77 5.95 -9.07
CA ARG A 19 1.96 6.69 -10.05
C ARG A 19 1.54 8.03 -9.49
N ASP A 20 1.07 8.04 -8.26
CA ASP A 20 0.71 9.24 -7.51
C ASP A 20 0.63 8.90 -6.03
N SER A 21 0.85 9.89 -5.19
CA SER A 21 0.92 9.63 -3.76
C SER A 21 0.78 10.89 -2.92
N LEU A 22 0.53 10.70 -1.64
CA LEU A 22 0.58 11.73 -0.61
C LEU A 22 1.38 11.18 0.56
N ASN A 23 2.39 11.93 0.99
CA ASN A 23 3.23 11.60 2.15
C ASN A 23 3.98 10.26 2.00
N ILE A 24 4.37 9.93 0.78
CA ILE A 24 5.18 8.76 0.46
C ILE A 24 6.51 9.25 -0.08
N SER A 25 7.61 8.82 0.53
CA SER A 25 8.94 9.12 0.03
C SER A 25 9.41 8.13 -1.03
N GLY A 26 8.85 6.94 -1.04
CA GLY A 26 9.18 5.93 -2.04
C GLY A 26 8.57 4.59 -1.69
N ILE A 27 8.75 3.64 -2.59
CA ILE A 27 8.34 2.26 -2.38
C ILE A 27 9.51 1.34 -2.67
N THR A 28 9.51 0.19 -2.00
CA THR A 28 10.53 -0.84 -2.19
C THR A 28 9.83 -2.11 -2.68
N ASP A 29 10.27 -2.62 -3.83
CA ASP A 29 9.79 -3.88 -4.36
C ASP A 29 10.54 -5.00 -3.65
N GLY A 30 9.83 -5.76 -2.82
CA GLY A 30 10.39 -6.87 -2.06
C GLY A 30 10.29 -8.21 -2.79
N GLY A 31 9.88 -8.20 -4.04
CA GLY A 31 9.62 -9.39 -4.82
C GLY A 31 8.21 -9.43 -5.33
N THR A 32 7.81 -10.54 -5.92
CA THR A 32 6.46 -10.68 -6.50
C THR A 32 5.39 -10.44 -5.44
N GLY A 33 4.56 -9.44 -5.68
CA GLY A 33 3.43 -9.11 -4.82
C GLY A 33 3.81 -8.55 -3.46
N ASP A 34 5.06 -8.16 -3.24
CA ASP A 34 5.57 -7.71 -1.95
C ASP A 34 6.10 -6.28 -2.08
N VAL A 35 5.47 -5.35 -1.40
CA VAL A 35 5.79 -3.92 -1.50
C VAL A 35 5.84 -3.28 -0.12
N THR A 36 6.87 -2.47 0.10
CA THR A 36 6.99 -1.61 1.28
C THR A 36 6.78 -0.16 0.86
N PHE A 37 5.83 0.50 1.50
CA PHE A 37 5.56 1.92 1.30
C PHE A 37 6.25 2.70 2.41
N THR A 38 7.19 3.56 2.06
CA THR A 38 7.94 4.37 3.02
C THR A 38 7.34 5.77 3.09
N PHE A 39 7.06 6.23 4.30
CA PHE A 39 6.40 7.52 4.53
C PHE A 39 7.41 8.66 4.55
N SER A 40 7.02 9.81 4.02
CA SER A 40 7.83 11.03 4.14
C SER A 40 7.80 11.57 5.56
N ASN A 41 6.64 11.48 6.22
CA ASN A 41 6.46 11.87 7.62
C ASN A 41 5.86 10.70 8.37
N ALA A 42 6.47 10.32 9.47
CA ALA A 42 6.05 9.18 10.26
C ALA A 42 4.69 9.42 10.90
N THR A 43 3.98 8.32 11.18
CA THR A 43 2.80 8.34 12.03
C THR A 43 3.19 8.41 13.50
N SER A 44 2.26 8.82 14.37
CA SER A 44 2.54 8.92 15.81
C SER A 44 2.71 7.56 16.47
N ASN A 45 2.06 6.53 15.90
CA ASN A 45 2.15 5.14 16.38
C ASN A 45 1.76 4.22 15.22
N ASP A 46 1.73 2.94 15.46
CA ASP A 46 1.34 1.95 14.45
C ASP A 46 -0.13 1.52 14.54
N ASP A 47 -0.94 2.29 15.24
CA ASP A 47 -2.37 2.02 15.43
C ASP A 47 -3.24 2.71 14.37
N TYR A 48 -2.71 3.04 13.24
CA TYR A 48 -3.47 3.63 12.14
C TYR A 48 -4.31 2.58 11.41
N ALA A 49 -5.32 3.06 10.67
CA ALA A 49 -6.12 2.20 9.80
C ALA A 49 -5.52 2.19 8.40
N LEU A 50 -5.15 1.01 7.94
CA LEU A 50 -4.56 0.80 6.62
C LEU A 50 -5.53 -0.03 5.78
N THR A 51 -5.90 0.50 4.62
CA THR A 51 -6.70 -0.22 3.64
C THR A 51 -5.97 -0.22 2.30
N GLY A 52 -6.29 -1.19 1.47
CA GLY A 52 -5.67 -1.28 0.17
C GLY A 52 -6.47 -2.10 -0.80
N SER A 53 -6.09 -1.96 -2.05
CA SER A 53 -6.68 -2.69 -3.15
C SER A 53 -5.64 -2.88 -4.24
N CYS A 54 -5.96 -3.76 -5.18
CA CYS A 54 -5.06 -4.01 -6.30
C CYS A 54 -5.89 -4.31 -7.54
N ARG A 55 -5.29 -4.02 -8.67
CA ARG A 55 -5.88 -4.29 -9.97
C ARG A 55 -4.82 -4.93 -10.84
N ARG A 56 -5.19 -6.03 -11.48
CA ARG A 56 -4.31 -6.69 -12.44
C ARG A 56 -4.27 -5.88 -13.75
N ALA A 57 -4.17 -6.49 -14.87
CA ALA A 57 -4.15 -5.82 -16.15
C ALA A 57 -5.51 -5.14 -16.45
N SER A 58 -5.48 -4.17 -17.35
CA SER A 58 -6.62 -3.29 -17.65
C SER A 58 -7.92 -4.01 -18.05
N THR A 59 -7.82 -5.23 -18.55
CA THR A 59 -8.96 -5.97 -19.08
C THR A 59 -9.38 -7.15 -18.23
N THR A 60 -8.72 -7.38 -17.09
CA THR A 60 -8.96 -8.56 -16.26
C THR A 60 -9.58 -8.15 -14.94
N THR A 61 -10.72 -8.76 -14.62
CA THR A 61 -11.35 -8.63 -13.31
C THR A 61 -11.20 -9.95 -12.59
N GLU A 62 -10.40 -9.95 -11.52
CA GLU A 62 -10.14 -11.15 -10.74
C GLU A 62 -10.19 -10.80 -9.25
N ALA A 63 -10.40 -11.80 -8.41
CA ALA A 63 -10.42 -11.62 -6.98
C ALA A 63 -9.01 -11.69 -6.42
N PHE A 64 -8.47 -10.54 -6.01
CA PHE A 64 -7.16 -10.42 -5.40
C PHE A 64 -7.29 -10.00 -3.95
N VAL A 65 -6.25 -10.31 -3.19
CA VAL A 65 -6.18 -9.99 -1.77
C VAL A 65 -5.04 -9.02 -1.52
N PHE A 66 -5.35 -7.94 -0.81
CA PHE A 66 -4.36 -7.04 -0.23
C PHE A 66 -4.22 -7.42 1.25
N ALA A 67 -3.07 -7.96 1.61
CA ALA A 67 -2.81 -8.39 2.98
C ALA A 67 -1.71 -7.54 3.60
N ILE A 68 -1.95 -7.06 4.81
CA ILE A 68 -0.97 -6.27 5.54
C ILE A 68 0.04 -7.23 6.16
N HIS A 69 1.33 -7.00 5.86
CA HIS A 69 2.42 -7.77 6.46
C HIS A 69 2.95 -7.07 7.71
N THR A 70 3.26 -5.79 7.61
CA THR A 70 3.87 -5.03 8.71
C THR A 70 3.33 -3.61 8.72
N MET A 71 3.00 -3.12 9.92
CA MET A 71 2.63 -1.72 10.14
C MET A 71 3.63 -1.12 11.10
N ALA A 72 4.42 -0.16 10.62
CA ALA A 72 5.40 0.57 11.41
C ALA A 72 5.13 2.07 11.31
N THR A 73 5.78 2.87 12.14
CA THR A 73 5.54 4.31 12.15
C THR A 73 6.12 5.01 10.92
N ALA A 74 7.18 4.48 10.33
CA ALA A 74 7.86 5.08 9.18
C ALA A 74 7.54 4.40 7.86
N SER A 75 6.87 3.24 7.89
CA SER A 75 6.57 2.47 6.67
C SER A 75 5.48 1.44 6.95
N CYS A 76 4.90 0.93 5.88
CA CYS A 76 4.07 -0.28 5.98
C CYS A 76 4.40 -1.20 4.81
N ARG A 77 4.25 -2.50 5.04
CA ARG A 77 4.52 -3.53 4.05
C ARG A 77 3.26 -4.34 3.80
N ALA A 78 2.94 -4.52 2.55
CA ALA A 78 1.76 -5.25 2.15
C ALA A 78 2.10 -6.28 1.09
N ARG A 79 1.27 -7.31 1.02
CA ARG A 79 1.39 -8.34 0.00
C ARG A 79 0.12 -8.37 -0.83
N HIS A 80 0.30 -8.52 -2.12
CA HIS A 80 -0.78 -8.60 -3.09
C HIS A 80 -0.82 -10.02 -3.61
N MET A 81 -1.95 -10.69 -3.45
CA MET A 81 -2.04 -12.11 -3.72
C MET A 81 -3.27 -12.43 -4.53
N TYR A 82 -3.14 -13.46 -5.35
CA TYR A 82 -4.28 -14.11 -5.99
C TYR A 82 -4.93 -15.09 -5.00
N LEU A 83 -6.11 -15.57 -5.31
CA LEU A 83 -6.80 -16.58 -4.49
C LEU A 83 -5.86 -17.75 -4.19
N GLY A 84 -5.89 -18.25 -2.96
CA GLY A 84 -5.02 -19.31 -2.54
C GLY A 84 -3.64 -18.87 -2.05
N GLN A 85 -3.46 -17.58 -1.81
CA GLN A 85 -2.24 -17.00 -1.24
C GLN A 85 -1.04 -17.03 -2.19
N THR A 86 -1.28 -17.08 -3.49
CA THR A 86 -0.21 -16.96 -4.48
C THR A 86 0.13 -15.49 -4.68
N ALA A 87 1.38 -15.11 -4.45
CA ALA A 87 1.85 -13.74 -4.64
C ALA A 87 1.74 -13.35 -6.12
N TYR A 88 1.38 -12.10 -6.39
CA TYR A 88 1.16 -11.64 -7.75
C TYR A 88 1.45 -10.14 -7.85
N ASP A 89 2.11 -9.73 -8.93
CA ASP A 89 2.31 -8.32 -9.23
C ASP A 89 1.09 -7.75 -9.96
N HIS A 90 0.67 -6.56 -9.57
CA HIS A 90 -0.50 -5.89 -10.11
C HIS A 90 -0.14 -4.55 -10.76
N ASP A 91 -0.90 -4.15 -11.78
CA ASP A 91 -0.73 -2.85 -12.43
C ASP A 91 -0.98 -1.69 -11.48
N HIS A 92 -1.95 -1.85 -10.61
CA HIS A 92 -2.26 -0.86 -9.59
C HIS A 92 -2.24 -1.54 -8.22
N MET A 93 -1.37 -1.06 -7.36
CA MET A 93 -1.29 -1.46 -5.96
C MET A 93 -1.54 -0.20 -5.15
N CYS A 94 -2.71 -0.11 -4.55
CA CYS A 94 -3.19 1.10 -3.90
C CYS A 94 -3.33 0.89 -2.41
N MET A 95 -2.96 1.92 -1.64
CA MET A 95 -3.15 1.89 -0.19
C MET A 95 -3.50 3.28 0.30
N ASN A 96 -4.18 3.34 1.43
CA ASN A 96 -4.38 4.59 2.13
C ASN A 96 -4.41 4.36 3.63
N ILE A 97 -4.09 5.41 4.38
CA ILE A 97 -3.96 5.37 5.82
C ILE A 97 -4.74 6.52 6.44
N HIS A 98 -5.54 6.20 7.44
CA HIS A 98 -6.19 7.16 8.33
C HIS A 98 -5.63 6.96 9.74
N GLY A 99 -5.18 8.05 10.34
CA GLY A 99 -4.56 8.04 11.67
C GLY A 99 -3.89 9.36 11.94
N ASP A 100 -3.05 9.40 12.95
CA ASP A 100 -2.37 10.62 13.37
C ASP A 100 -0.93 10.62 12.89
N LEU A 101 -0.50 11.74 12.31
CA LEU A 101 0.92 11.96 12.02
C LEU A 101 1.66 12.36 13.29
N ALA A 102 2.93 12.01 13.33
CA ALA A 102 3.78 12.33 14.47
C ALA A 102 3.99 13.85 14.60
#